data_82321776be01d63782c5aa17454d54e2
#
_entry.id   82321776be01d63782c5aa17454d54e2
#
_cell.length_a   1.000
_cell.length_b   1.000
_cell.length_c   1.000
_cell.angle_alpha   90.00
_cell.angle_beta   90.00
_cell.angle_gamma   90.00
#
_symmetry.space_group_name_H-M   'P 1'
#
loop_
_entity.id
_entity.type
_entity.pdbx_description
1 polymer ?
#
loop_
_entity_poly.entity_id
_entity_poly.type
_entity_poly.pdbx_seq_one_letter_code
_entity_poly.pdbx_strand_id
1 'polypeptide(L)' 'MKINIVSSSEEIYSGEATMVFATGTLGELGIAPGHTPLLTGLAAGPVRVQNGSEEEAFFCSGGFLEVQPDLVT' A
#
# COMPACT_ATOMS: atom_id res chain seq x y z
N MET A 1 2.75 -7.99 6.23
CA MET A 1 3.06 -7.98 4.79
C MET A 1 3.96 -6.81 4.46
N LYS A 2 4.77 -6.98 3.45
CA LYS A 2 5.65 -5.92 3.00
C LYS A 2 4.99 -5.14 1.87
N ILE A 3 5.00 -3.81 1.97
CA ILE A 3 4.41 -2.96 0.95
C ILE A 3 5.41 -1.93 0.46
N ASN A 4 5.21 -1.51 -0.78
CA ASN A 4 6.01 -0.50 -1.40
C ASN A 4 5.09 0.42 -2.21
N ILE A 5 5.13 1.71 -1.92
CA ILE A 5 4.30 2.70 -2.60
C ILE A 5 5.23 3.69 -3.29
N VAL A 6 5.08 3.79 -4.60
CA VAL A 6 5.94 4.63 -5.43
C VAL A 6 5.06 5.60 -6.23
N SER A 7 5.43 6.86 -6.21
CA SER A 7 4.77 7.90 -6.99
C SER A 7 5.78 8.50 -7.96
N SER A 8 5.49 8.44 -9.25
CA SER A 8 6.40 8.97 -10.28
C SER A 8 7.79 8.31 -10.17
N SER A 9 8.75 9.07 -9.67
CA SER A 9 10.12 8.61 -9.48
C SER A 9 10.50 8.59 -8.00
N GLU A 10 9.52 8.74 -7.11
CA GLU A 10 9.78 8.89 -5.69
C GLU A 10 9.12 7.78 -4.90
N GLU A 11 9.88 7.20 -3.99
CA GLU A 11 9.34 6.21 -3.06
C GLU A 11 8.62 6.94 -1.92
N ILE A 12 7.32 6.65 -1.76
CA ILE A 12 6.49 7.27 -0.73
C ILE A 12 6.57 6.50 0.57
N TYR A 13 6.49 5.17 0.48
CA TYR A 13 6.51 4.30 1.66
C TYR A 13 7.08 2.96 1.28
N SER A 14 7.90 2.41 2.16
CA SER A 14 8.41 1.04 2.02
C SER A 14 8.57 0.45 3.41
N GLY A 15 7.96 -0.70 3.64
CA GLY A 15 8.08 -1.37 4.92
C GLY A 15 6.94 -2.33 5.22
N GLU A 16 6.88 -2.76 6.47
CA GLU A 16 5.87 -3.69 6.93
C GLU A 16 4.55 -2.98 7.23
N ALA A 17 3.45 -3.67 6.97
CA ALA A 17 2.13 -3.18 7.30
C ALA A 17 1.22 -4.35 7.67
N THR A 18 0.24 -4.06 8.53
CA THR A 18 -0.83 -5.00 8.85
C THR A 18 -2.07 -4.73 8.02
N MET A 19 -2.30 -3.48 7.66
CA MET A 19 -3.41 -3.08 6.79
C MET A 19 -2.99 -1.89 5.95
N VAL A 20 -3.51 -1.83 4.73
CA VAL A 20 -3.33 -0.68 3.84
C VAL A 20 -4.67 -0.30 3.24
N PHE A 21 -5.00 0.98 3.27
CA PHE A 21 -6.16 1.53 2.58
C PHE A 21 -5.69 2.57 1.59
N ALA A 22 -6.10 2.42 0.34
CA ALA A 22 -5.64 3.29 -0.73
C ALA A 22 -6.72 3.45 -1.79
N THR A 23 -6.56 4.46 -2.63
CA THR A 23 -7.44 4.67 -3.77
C THR A 23 -6.76 4.10 -5.01
N GLY A 24 -7.25 2.97 -5.50
CA GLY A 24 -6.75 2.39 -6.74
C GLY A 24 -7.41 3.03 -7.96
N THR A 25 -6.87 2.75 -9.13
CA THR A 25 -7.42 3.28 -10.39
C THR A 25 -8.79 2.70 -10.70
N LEU A 26 -9.13 1.55 -10.12
CA LEU A 26 -10.42 0.89 -10.30
C LEU A 26 -11.33 1.02 -9.07
N GLY A 27 -10.95 1.78 -8.08
CA GLY A 27 -11.72 1.97 -6.86
C GLY A 27 -10.88 1.84 -5.61
N GLU A 28 -11.53 1.95 -4.46
CA GLU A 28 -10.85 1.86 -3.18
C GLU A 28 -10.34 0.46 -2.90
N LEU A 29 -9.18 0.39 -2.27
CA LEU A 29 -8.51 -0.85 -1.91
C LEU A 29 -8.36 -0.95 -0.41
N GLY A 30 -8.65 -2.14 0.12
CA GLY A 30 -8.30 -2.50 1.48
C GLY A 30 -7.49 -3.79 1.43
N ILE A 31 -6.27 -3.78 1.94
CA ILE A 31 -5.36 -4.90 1.84
C ILE A 31 -5.02 -5.38 3.23
N ALA A 32 -5.36 -6.64 3.51
CA ALA A 32 -5.17 -7.29 4.79
C ALA A 32 -4.05 -8.33 4.73
N PRO A 33 -3.55 -8.78 5.89
CA PRO A 33 -2.56 -9.85 5.94
C PRO A 33 -3.05 -11.11 5.21
N GLY A 34 -2.15 -11.77 4.52
CA GLY A 34 -2.47 -12.96 3.72
C GLY A 34 -2.96 -12.65 2.33
N HIS A 35 -2.96 -11.39 1.95
CA HIS A 35 -3.31 -11.00 0.58
C HIS A 35 -2.32 -11.58 -0.41
N THR A 36 -2.80 -11.98 -1.58
CA THR A 36 -1.93 -12.44 -2.66
C THR A 36 -1.03 -11.31 -3.14
N PRO A 37 0.12 -11.62 -3.75
CA PRO A 37 0.96 -10.58 -4.33
C PRO A 37 0.15 -9.69 -5.27
N LEU A 38 0.38 -8.39 -5.18
CA LEU A 38 -0.39 -7.42 -5.95
C LEU A 38 0.51 -6.29 -6.41
N LEU A 39 0.33 -5.89 -7.65
CA LEU A 39 0.87 -4.65 -8.16
C LEU A 39 -0.28 -3.91 -8.83
N THR A 40 -0.62 -2.74 -8.31
CA THR A 40 -1.76 -1.99 -8.82
C THR A 40 -1.43 -0.50 -8.95
N GLY A 41 -2.06 0.14 -9.91
CA GLY A 41 -1.99 1.58 -10.04
C GLY A 41 -2.81 2.27 -8.96
N LEU A 42 -2.33 3.42 -8.52
CA LEU A 42 -3.01 4.28 -7.55
C LEU A 42 -3.49 5.54 -8.24
N ALA A 43 -4.73 5.92 -7.96
CA ALA A 43 -5.25 7.23 -8.31
C ALA A 43 -4.85 8.23 -7.23
N ALA A 44 -4.95 9.52 -7.54
CA ALA A 44 -4.73 10.55 -6.55
C ALA A 44 -5.72 10.40 -5.41
N GLY A 45 -5.23 10.38 -4.18
CA GLY A 45 -6.08 10.21 -3.02
C GLY A 45 -5.31 9.89 -1.76
N PRO A 46 -6.03 9.76 -0.63
CA PRO A 46 -5.40 9.42 0.64
C PRO A 46 -4.99 7.97 0.69
N VAL A 47 -3.88 7.72 1.39
CA VAL A 47 -3.38 6.38 1.68
C VAL A 47 -3.17 6.29 3.19
N ARG A 48 -3.65 5.21 3.79
CA ARG A 48 -3.42 4.92 5.20
C ARG A 48 -2.71 3.59 5.32
N VAL A 49 -1.61 3.58 6.06
CA VAL A 49 -0.84 2.39 6.32
C VAL A 49 -0.86 2.12 7.82
N GLN A 50 -1.38 0.97 8.21
CA GLN A 50 -1.42 0.55 9.61
C GLN A 50 -0.37 -0.52 9.84
N ASN A 51 0.36 -0.39 10.94
CA ASN A 51 1.32 -1.38 11.37
C ASN A 51 1.15 -1.59 12.87
N GLY A 52 0.39 -2.62 13.23
CA GLY A 52 0.00 -2.84 14.61
C GLY A 52 -0.89 -1.71 15.12
N SER A 53 -0.45 -1.03 16.17
CA SER A 53 -1.18 0.09 16.75
C SER A 53 -0.80 1.44 16.12
N GLU A 54 0.18 1.45 15.22
CA GLU A 54 0.62 2.67 14.57
C GLU A 54 -0.07 2.84 13.22
N GLU A 55 -0.35 4.08 12.86
CA GLU A 55 -0.94 4.40 11.56
C GLU A 55 -0.25 5.63 10.98
N GLU A 56 0.10 5.53 9.71
CA GLU A 56 0.55 6.68 8.93
C GLU A 56 -0.47 6.96 7.84
N ALA A 57 -0.76 8.23 7.64
CA ALA A 57 -1.65 8.66 6.57
C ALA A 57 -0.96 9.74 5.76
N PHE A 58 -1.09 9.62 4.44
CA PHE A 58 -0.50 10.61 3.54
C PHE A 58 -1.33 10.68 2.27
N PHE A 59 -1.11 11.73 1.50
CA PHE A 59 -1.77 11.91 0.21
C PHE A 59 -0.82 11.46 -0.89
N CYS A 60 -1.31 10.58 -1.76
CA CYS A 60 -0.58 10.14 -2.93
C CYS A 60 -1.18 10.79 -4.16
N SER A 61 -0.35 11.42 -4.98
CA SER A 61 -0.80 12.09 -6.20
C SER A 61 -1.00 11.13 -7.39
N GLY A 62 -0.79 9.84 -7.14
CA GLY A 62 -0.84 8.80 -8.16
C GLY A 62 0.46 8.02 -8.17
N GLY A 63 0.42 6.80 -8.64
CA GLY A 63 1.60 5.94 -8.67
C GLY A 63 1.23 4.48 -8.64
N PHE A 64 2.03 3.68 -7.94
CA PHE A 64 1.84 2.24 -7.85
C PHE A 64 1.99 1.76 -6.43
N LEU A 65 1.20 0.75 -6.09
CA LEU A 65 1.30 0.01 -4.83
C LEU A 65 1.69 -1.42 -5.15
N GLU A 66 2.77 -1.87 -4.54
CA GLU A 66 3.18 -3.27 -4.59
C GLU A 66 3.00 -3.91 -3.22
N VAL A 67 2.37 -5.07 -3.19
CA VAL A 67 2.17 -5.86 -1.98
C VAL A 67 2.90 -7.17 -2.14
N GLN A 68 3.79 -7.46 -1.20
CA GLN A 68 4.48 -8.72 -1.12
C GLN A 68 4.07 -9.40 0.19
N PRO A 69 3.43 -10.57 0.12
CA PRO A 69 3.11 -11.30 1.35
C PRO A 69 4.37 -11.78 2.02
N ASP A 70 4.26 -12.02 3.33
CA ASP A 70 5.38 -12.60 4.06
C ASP A 70 5.68 -13.98 3.50
N LEU A 71 6.96 -14.24 3.29
CA LEU A 71 7.40 -15.55 2.87
C LEU A 71 7.37 -16.47 4.07
N VAL A 72 6.51 -17.48 4.00
CA VAL A 72 6.49 -18.55 4.98
C VAL A 72 7.15 -19.74 4.34
N THR A 73 8.28 -20.09 4.86
CA THR A 73 8.99 -21.29 4.42
C THR A 73 8.78 -22.40 5.42
#